data_10cccfb8214c5df7b29208e6706e1661
#
_entry.id   10cccfb8214c5df7b29208e6706e1661
#
_cell.length_a   1.000
_cell.length_b   1.000
_cell.length_c   1.000
_cell.angle_alpha   90.00
_cell.angle_beta   90.00
_cell.angle_gamma   90.00
#
_symmetry.space_group_name_H-M   'P 1'
#
loop_
_entity.id
_entity.type
_entity.pdbx_description
1 polymer ?
#
loop_
_entity_poly.entity_id
_entity_poly.type
_entity_poly.pdbx_seq_one_letter_code
_entity_poly.pdbx_strand_id
1 'polypeptide(L)'
;MQFHQICHKLKPLTAIYLCLNLLACQNNSEPEKTKVNPLGDVIGSHIDSTIHPGDDFFNFANGGWIKKNPIPPSENGWGIFNLVADENFARVRKISEDASSQSAAKGSALQQIGDFFFAGMDSATIEQSGLSPLQTILDQIQAINTTGDLLKMVNTLQMNGAAPLYGLYIGQDMKNSEKNFLYLSQGGLGLPDRDYYFNTDPETAEIRSAYEKYVQKVFQLSGSDSVKAVQMAKNVIALEKEMASSHKKLAELRDPYANYNKRSLNDLMMLAPAMEWNTSLNQMQLSADSVIIGQPDFVKKINGLLSTVPMDTWKAYLRLHLIAAFSDYLSAPFDQAHFDFYGRTMRGSKEQRPRWKRVLEAQEDALGDALGQLFIKEYFPEKTKKRYEDLVERIVESYREHIQKIDWMSDSTKTKALTKLNAITKKVGYPNKWKDYSKMNISRSSYCANVIAANEWSFRYEADKLNKPVDRTEWGMTPQTYNAYYNPSNNEIVLPAAIFTAPGYKDEDIDDAVIYGYVGASTIGHELTHGFDDEGRQFDEKGNLKNWWSEE
;
A
#
# COMPACT_ATOMS: atom_id res chain seq x y z
N MET A 1 16.77 -84.56 -14.22
CA MET A 1 18.00 -85.38 -14.40
C MET A 1 19.13 -84.46 -14.76
N GLN A 2 20.25 -84.50 -14.02
CA GLN A 2 21.52 -83.80 -14.26
C GLN A 2 21.53 -82.28 -14.07
N PHE A 3 21.69 -81.84 -12.85
CA PHE A 3 22.53 -80.72 -12.42
C PHE A 3 22.92 -80.91 -10.93
N HIS A 4 23.61 -81.99 -10.68
CA HIS A 4 24.08 -82.29 -9.33
C HIS A 4 25.49 -82.85 -9.39
N GLN A 5 26.46 -82.15 -9.95
CA GLN A 5 27.90 -82.46 -9.84
C GLN A 5 28.81 -81.37 -10.43
N ILE A 6 28.85 -80.16 -9.83
CA ILE A 6 30.03 -79.30 -9.94
C ILE A 6 30.07 -78.38 -8.67
N CYS A 7 30.19 -79.02 -7.50
CA CYS A 7 30.46 -78.30 -6.25
C CYS A 7 31.39 -79.06 -5.31
N HIS A 8 32.37 -79.75 -5.87
CA HIS A 8 33.40 -80.40 -5.01
C HIS A 8 34.81 -80.23 -5.60
N LYS A 9 35.34 -78.98 -5.69
CA LYS A 9 36.77 -78.66 -5.69
C LYS A 9 37.02 -77.20 -5.87
N LEU A 10 36.62 -76.35 -4.94
CA LEU A 10 37.11 -75.02 -4.80
C LEU A 10 37.63 -74.83 -3.39
N LYS A 11 38.92 -74.47 -3.26
CA LYS A 11 39.60 -74.31 -1.95
C LYS A 11 38.89 -73.14 -1.20
N PRO A 12 38.86 -73.13 0.14
CA PRO A 12 38.09 -72.20 0.96
C PRO A 12 38.47 -70.72 0.79
N LEU A 13 39.62 -70.41 0.24
CA LEU A 13 40.01 -69.03 -0.01
C LEU A 13 39.29 -68.35 -1.22
N THR A 14 38.83 -69.11 -2.19
CA THR A 14 38.14 -68.55 -3.36
C THR A 14 36.64 -68.31 -3.05
N ALA A 15 36.08 -69.05 -2.09
CA ALA A 15 34.72 -68.87 -1.61
C ALA A 15 34.57 -67.57 -0.76
N ILE A 16 35.59 -67.20 0.01
CA ILE A 16 35.59 -65.92 0.80
C ILE A 16 35.70 -64.71 -0.11
N TYR A 17 36.46 -64.78 -1.22
CA TYR A 17 36.56 -63.65 -2.17
C TYR A 17 35.29 -63.46 -3.00
N LEU A 18 34.54 -64.54 -3.26
CA LEU A 18 33.28 -64.45 -3.96
C LEU A 18 32.11 -63.97 -3.06
N CYS A 19 32.14 -64.30 -1.76
CA CYS A 19 31.19 -63.79 -0.78
C CYS A 19 31.42 -62.32 -0.42
N LEU A 20 32.69 -61.84 -0.41
CA LEU A 20 32.99 -60.46 -0.17
C LEU A 20 32.59 -59.52 -1.35
N ASN A 21 32.64 -60.03 -2.59
CA ASN A 21 32.16 -59.27 -3.76
C ASN A 21 30.62 -59.28 -3.89
N LEU A 22 29.91 -60.25 -3.30
CA LEU A 22 28.45 -60.26 -3.26
C LEU A 22 27.88 -59.35 -2.15
N LEU A 23 28.65 -59.07 -1.08
CA LEU A 23 28.27 -58.12 -0.03
C LEU A 23 28.57 -56.68 -0.40
N ALA A 24 29.46 -56.43 -1.36
CA ALA A 24 29.74 -55.07 -1.87
C ALA A 24 28.71 -54.58 -2.91
N CYS A 25 27.82 -55.44 -3.43
CA CYS A 25 26.78 -55.08 -4.39
C CYS A 25 25.36 -54.96 -3.78
N GLN A 26 25.23 -54.95 -2.44
CA GLN A 26 23.95 -54.76 -1.76
C GLN A 26 23.82 -53.42 -0.98
N ASN A 27 24.66 -52.44 -1.29
CA ASN A 27 24.31 -51.06 -1.03
C ASN A 27 23.56 -50.50 -2.26
N ASN A 28 22.39 -51.04 -2.56
CA ASN A 28 21.33 -50.32 -3.20
C ASN A 28 20.81 -49.31 -2.19
N SER A 29 21.49 -48.18 -2.05
CA SER A 29 20.75 -46.95 -1.85
C SER A 29 19.77 -46.90 -3.03
N GLU A 30 18.48 -47.12 -2.77
CA GLU A 30 17.44 -46.66 -3.70
C GLU A 30 17.86 -45.25 -4.08
N PRO A 31 17.93 -44.88 -5.37
CA PRO A 31 18.12 -43.50 -5.72
C PRO A 31 16.98 -42.78 -4.98
N GLU A 32 17.38 -41.86 -4.11
CA GLU A 32 16.46 -40.92 -3.50
C GLU A 32 15.55 -40.50 -4.65
N LYS A 33 14.27 -40.85 -4.57
CA LYS A 33 13.28 -40.44 -5.57
C LYS A 33 13.39 -38.94 -5.58
N THR A 34 14.14 -38.42 -6.50
CA THR A 34 14.12 -36.99 -6.84
C THR A 34 12.65 -36.66 -6.91
N LYS A 35 12.16 -35.90 -5.92
CA LYS A 35 10.79 -35.39 -5.93
C LYS A 35 10.68 -34.73 -7.29
N VAL A 36 9.97 -35.39 -8.21
CA VAL A 36 9.69 -34.84 -9.53
C VAL A 36 8.98 -33.54 -9.20
N ASN A 37 9.61 -32.42 -9.54
CA ASN A 37 9.02 -31.11 -9.35
C ASN A 37 7.67 -31.17 -10.08
N PRO A 38 6.51 -31.13 -9.37
CA PRO A 38 5.20 -31.24 -10.00
C PRO A 38 4.93 -30.11 -11.00
N LEU A 39 5.80 -29.09 -11.01
CA LEU A 39 5.76 -27.92 -11.89
C LEU A 39 6.28 -28.16 -13.32
N GLY A 40 7.01 -29.25 -13.57
CA GLY A 40 7.77 -29.36 -14.80
C GLY A 40 8.86 -28.28 -14.90
N ASP A 41 9.32 -28.01 -16.10
CA ASP A 41 10.26 -26.90 -16.37
C ASP A 41 9.52 -25.57 -16.47
N VAL A 42 9.32 -24.91 -15.34
CA VAL A 42 8.66 -23.60 -15.24
C VAL A 42 9.41 -22.57 -16.07
N ILE A 43 10.75 -22.54 -15.94
CA ILE A 43 11.61 -21.57 -16.64
C ILE A 43 11.52 -21.80 -18.15
N GLY A 44 11.70 -23.04 -18.61
CA GLY A 44 11.59 -23.36 -20.03
C GLY A 44 10.22 -23.04 -20.63
N SER A 45 9.15 -23.17 -19.84
CA SER A 45 7.79 -22.83 -20.29
C SER A 45 7.55 -21.34 -20.51
N HIS A 46 8.38 -20.47 -19.91
CA HIS A 46 8.33 -19.01 -20.05
C HIS A 46 9.14 -18.50 -21.23
N ILE A 47 10.15 -19.24 -21.67
CA ILE A 47 11.07 -18.86 -22.74
C ILE A 47 10.35 -18.81 -24.09
N ASP A 48 10.63 -17.78 -24.88
CA ASP A 48 10.33 -17.72 -26.30
C ASP A 48 11.62 -17.95 -27.10
N SER A 49 11.87 -19.20 -27.45
CA SER A 49 13.07 -19.60 -28.20
C SER A 49 13.14 -19.06 -29.64
N THR A 50 12.09 -18.41 -30.13
CA THR A 50 12.11 -17.73 -31.45
C THR A 50 12.84 -16.37 -31.40
N ILE A 51 13.14 -15.86 -30.19
CA ILE A 51 13.83 -14.59 -29.97
C ILE A 51 15.27 -14.89 -29.55
N HIS A 52 16.23 -14.21 -30.15
CA HIS A 52 17.63 -14.37 -29.75
C HIS A 52 17.90 -13.55 -28.47
N PRO A 53 18.48 -14.15 -27.42
CA PRO A 53 18.67 -13.48 -26.11
C PRO A 53 19.58 -12.25 -26.17
N GLY A 54 20.47 -12.15 -27.16
CA GLY A 54 21.32 -10.98 -27.37
C GLY A 54 20.61 -9.79 -28.01
N ASP A 55 19.45 -10.01 -28.65
CA ASP A 55 18.67 -8.96 -29.29
C ASP A 55 17.58 -8.41 -28.35
N ASP A 56 16.85 -9.30 -27.66
CA ASP A 56 15.81 -8.94 -26.71
C ASP A 56 15.72 -10.01 -25.61
N PHE A 57 16.51 -9.83 -24.56
CA PHE A 57 16.54 -10.78 -23.45
C PHE A 57 15.23 -10.86 -22.69
N PHE A 58 14.49 -9.74 -22.55
CA PHE A 58 13.23 -9.71 -21.82
C PHE A 58 12.19 -10.60 -22.52
N ASN A 59 11.97 -10.41 -23.82
CA ASN A 59 11.02 -11.22 -24.56
C ASN A 59 11.52 -12.65 -24.78
N PHE A 60 12.84 -12.89 -24.88
CA PHE A 60 13.38 -14.26 -24.87
C PHE A 60 12.98 -14.98 -23.57
N ALA A 61 13.24 -14.39 -22.40
CA ALA A 61 13.02 -15.02 -21.11
C ALA A 61 11.52 -15.16 -20.74
N ASN A 62 10.68 -14.19 -21.13
CA ASN A 62 9.30 -14.08 -20.67
C ASN A 62 8.25 -14.24 -21.78
N GLY A 63 8.64 -14.22 -23.05
CA GLY A 63 7.70 -14.17 -24.19
C GLY A 63 6.74 -15.34 -24.25
N GLY A 64 7.18 -16.55 -23.86
CA GLY A 64 6.32 -17.72 -23.77
C GLY A 64 5.23 -17.59 -22.71
N TRP A 65 5.55 -16.96 -21.55
CA TRP A 65 4.58 -16.65 -20.51
C TRP A 65 3.62 -15.55 -20.94
N ILE A 66 4.12 -14.45 -21.49
CA ILE A 66 3.33 -13.28 -21.95
C ILE A 66 2.29 -13.70 -22.98
N LYS A 67 2.66 -14.55 -23.95
CA LYS A 67 1.73 -15.06 -24.97
C LYS A 67 0.56 -15.86 -24.37
N LYS A 68 0.80 -16.58 -23.28
CA LYS A 68 -0.22 -17.37 -22.58
C LYS A 68 -1.05 -16.56 -21.57
N ASN A 69 -0.54 -15.42 -21.13
CA ASN A 69 -1.13 -14.59 -20.08
C ASN A 69 -1.29 -13.14 -20.56
N PRO A 70 -2.21 -12.86 -21.49
CA PRO A 70 -2.47 -11.50 -21.94
C PRO A 70 -2.97 -10.63 -20.78
N ILE A 71 -2.65 -9.33 -20.84
CA ILE A 71 -3.11 -8.36 -19.83
C ILE A 71 -4.64 -8.33 -19.85
N PRO A 72 -5.33 -8.61 -18.71
CA PRO A 72 -6.78 -8.48 -18.62
C PRO A 72 -7.23 -7.04 -18.88
N PRO A 73 -8.43 -6.81 -19.46
CA PRO A 73 -8.91 -5.46 -19.78
C PRO A 73 -9.06 -4.52 -18.58
N SER A 74 -9.21 -5.08 -17.38
CA SER A 74 -9.31 -4.32 -16.12
C SER A 74 -7.96 -3.95 -15.52
N GLU A 75 -6.87 -4.43 -16.10
CA GLU A 75 -5.52 -4.21 -15.59
C GLU A 75 -4.68 -3.41 -16.60
N ASN A 76 -3.65 -2.74 -16.14
CA ASN A 76 -2.69 -1.98 -16.95
C ASN A 76 -1.33 -2.69 -17.09
N GLY A 77 -1.14 -3.80 -16.39
CA GLY A 77 0.03 -4.67 -16.42
C GLY A 77 -0.33 -6.06 -15.90
N TRP A 78 0.44 -7.07 -16.27
CA TRP A 78 0.21 -8.44 -15.83
C TRP A 78 1.52 -9.18 -15.60
N GLY A 79 1.66 -9.80 -14.44
CA GLY A 79 2.86 -10.53 -14.04
C GLY A 79 2.60 -11.42 -12.83
N ILE A 80 3.67 -11.98 -12.28
CA ILE A 80 3.58 -12.88 -11.11
C ILE A 80 2.90 -12.19 -9.92
N PHE A 81 3.16 -10.90 -9.69
CA PHE A 81 2.52 -10.13 -8.63
C PHE A 81 0.99 -10.11 -8.74
N ASN A 82 0.47 -10.00 -9.98
CA ASN A 82 -0.96 -10.02 -10.23
C ASN A 82 -1.57 -11.41 -9.97
N LEU A 83 -0.85 -12.49 -10.31
CA LEU A 83 -1.31 -13.85 -10.02
C LEU A 83 -1.41 -14.12 -8.52
N VAL A 84 -0.39 -13.70 -7.75
CA VAL A 84 -0.42 -13.82 -6.29
C VAL A 84 -1.52 -12.95 -5.68
N ALA A 85 -1.65 -11.72 -6.17
CA ALA A 85 -2.72 -10.82 -5.72
C ALA A 85 -4.10 -11.43 -5.99
N ASP A 86 -4.32 -12.05 -7.15
CA ASP A 86 -5.59 -12.71 -7.48
C ASP A 86 -5.88 -13.91 -6.58
N GLU A 87 -4.87 -14.74 -6.25
CA GLU A 87 -5.05 -15.81 -5.28
C GLU A 87 -5.38 -15.26 -3.89
N ASN A 88 -4.70 -14.20 -3.49
CA ASN A 88 -4.96 -13.53 -2.22
C ASN A 88 -6.38 -12.92 -2.18
N PHE A 89 -6.82 -12.26 -3.26
CA PHE A 89 -8.20 -11.80 -3.40
C PHE A 89 -9.22 -12.94 -3.25
N ALA A 90 -8.94 -14.11 -3.83
CA ALA A 90 -9.84 -15.26 -3.68
C ALA A 90 -9.94 -15.75 -2.23
N ARG A 91 -8.82 -15.77 -1.48
CA ARG A 91 -8.78 -16.11 -0.05
C ARG A 91 -9.56 -15.10 0.80
N VAL A 92 -9.31 -13.81 0.61
CA VAL A 92 -9.98 -12.72 1.33
C VAL A 92 -11.47 -12.68 0.99
N ARG A 93 -11.83 -12.91 -0.28
CA ARG A 93 -13.21 -13.03 -0.73
C ARG A 93 -13.95 -14.14 0.02
N LYS A 94 -13.36 -15.33 0.10
CA LYS A 94 -13.96 -16.45 0.83
C LYS A 94 -14.25 -16.09 2.29
N ILE A 95 -13.28 -15.49 2.99
CA ILE A 95 -13.46 -15.02 4.36
C ILE A 95 -14.64 -14.04 4.46
N SER A 96 -14.73 -13.07 3.55
CA SER A 96 -15.75 -12.03 3.57
C SER A 96 -17.15 -12.56 3.23
N GLU A 97 -17.26 -13.49 2.28
CA GLU A 97 -18.51 -14.18 1.92
C GLU A 97 -18.99 -15.06 3.09
N ASP A 98 -18.10 -15.83 3.69
CA ASP A 98 -18.41 -16.68 4.85
C ASP A 98 -18.86 -15.81 6.04
N ALA A 99 -18.19 -14.69 6.31
CA ALA A 99 -18.57 -13.75 7.36
C ALA A 99 -19.94 -13.10 7.08
N SER A 100 -20.23 -12.73 5.83
CA SER A 100 -21.49 -12.09 5.46
C SER A 100 -22.72 -13.02 5.57
N SER A 101 -22.49 -14.34 5.48
CA SER A 101 -23.54 -15.36 5.59
C SER A 101 -23.90 -15.73 7.04
N GLN A 102 -23.11 -15.28 8.03
CA GLN A 102 -23.24 -15.65 9.44
C GLN A 102 -23.81 -14.50 10.27
N SER A 103 -24.50 -14.85 11.36
CA SER A 103 -24.85 -13.90 12.42
C SER A 103 -23.73 -13.89 13.46
N ALA A 104 -23.23 -12.71 13.78
CA ALA A 104 -22.17 -12.54 14.77
C ALA A 104 -22.49 -11.39 15.74
N ALA A 105 -21.81 -11.39 16.90
CA ALA A 105 -22.02 -10.34 17.89
C ALA A 105 -21.61 -8.96 17.34
N LYS A 106 -22.43 -7.94 17.61
CA LYS A 106 -22.16 -6.57 17.18
C LYS A 106 -20.80 -6.10 17.67
N GLY A 107 -20.01 -5.49 16.78
CA GLY A 107 -18.64 -5.01 17.04
C GLY A 107 -17.58 -6.10 16.99
N SER A 108 -17.92 -7.36 16.73
CA SER A 108 -16.93 -8.40 16.46
C SER A 108 -16.36 -8.26 15.05
N ALA A 109 -15.11 -8.70 14.85
CA ALA A 109 -14.47 -8.72 13.52
C ALA A 109 -15.35 -9.43 12.48
N LEU A 110 -15.93 -10.57 12.84
CA LEU A 110 -16.78 -11.34 11.94
C LEU A 110 -18.03 -10.55 11.49
N GLN A 111 -18.72 -9.84 12.43
CA GLN A 111 -19.86 -9.01 12.08
C GLN A 111 -19.44 -7.84 11.20
N GLN A 112 -18.37 -7.13 11.56
CA GLN A 112 -17.95 -5.94 10.82
C GLN A 112 -17.50 -6.27 9.40
N ILE A 113 -16.71 -7.33 9.22
CA ILE A 113 -16.29 -7.82 7.91
C ILE A 113 -17.49 -8.26 7.07
N GLY A 114 -18.39 -9.06 7.65
CA GLY A 114 -19.57 -9.56 6.94
C GLY A 114 -20.53 -8.45 6.53
N ASP A 115 -20.81 -7.50 7.41
CA ASP A 115 -21.75 -6.40 7.13
C ASP A 115 -21.18 -5.37 6.15
N PHE A 116 -19.88 -5.08 6.23
CA PHE A 116 -19.20 -4.21 5.27
C PHE A 116 -19.25 -4.80 3.85
N PHE A 117 -18.86 -6.08 3.73
CA PHE A 117 -18.88 -6.78 2.44
C PHE A 117 -20.30 -6.87 1.87
N PHE A 118 -21.28 -7.24 2.70
CA PHE A 118 -22.69 -7.26 2.29
C PHE A 118 -23.15 -5.92 1.74
N ALA A 119 -22.91 -4.82 2.47
CA ALA A 119 -23.30 -3.48 2.05
C ALA A 119 -22.61 -3.07 0.73
N GLY A 120 -21.34 -3.41 0.55
CA GLY A 120 -20.59 -3.15 -0.67
C GLY A 120 -21.09 -3.95 -1.88
N MET A 121 -21.60 -5.16 -1.67
CA MET A 121 -22.13 -6.02 -2.74
C MET A 121 -23.61 -5.74 -3.07
N ASP A 122 -24.35 -5.03 -2.21
CA ASP A 122 -25.75 -4.65 -2.44
C ASP A 122 -25.87 -3.47 -3.42
N SER A 123 -25.63 -3.75 -4.69
CA SER A 123 -25.73 -2.75 -5.75
C SER A 123 -27.12 -2.12 -5.87
N ALA A 124 -28.19 -2.85 -5.53
CA ALA A 124 -29.55 -2.32 -5.62
C ALA A 124 -29.76 -1.19 -4.61
N THR A 125 -29.37 -1.38 -3.36
CA THR A 125 -29.44 -0.33 -2.33
C THR A 125 -28.55 0.85 -2.67
N ILE A 126 -27.33 0.62 -3.21
CA ILE A 126 -26.41 1.68 -3.61
C ILE A 126 -27.02 2.53 -4.75
N GLU A 127 -27.57 1.89 -5.78
CA GLU A 127 -28.24 2.60 -6.89
C GLU A 127 -29.42 3.42 -6.41
N GLN A 128 -30.26 2.87 -5.55
CA GLN A 128 -31.42 3.56 -4.99
C GLN A 128 -31.00 4.76 -4.13
N SER A 129 -29.90 4.64 -3.40
CA SER A 129 -29.38 5.70 -2.52
C SER A 129 -28.82 6.89 -3.29
N GLY A 130 -28.24 6.66 -4.47
CA GLY A 130 -27.66 7.72 -5.30
C GLY A 130 -26.62 8.54 -4.53
N LEU A 131 -26.89 9.85 -4.40
CA LEU A 131 -26.05 10.81 -3.68
C LEU A 131 -26.48 11.03 -2.22
N SER A 132 -27.60 10.42 -1.79
CA SER A 132 -28.20 10.68 -0.47
C SER A 132 -27.26 10.42 0.73
N PRO A 133 -26.31 9.47 0.69
CA PRO A 133 -25.37 9.29 1.79
C PRO A 133 -24.49 10.52 2.09
N LEU A 134 -24.27 11.39 1.10
CA LEU A 134 -23.49 12.63 1.23
C LEU A 134 -24.37 13.87 1.41
N GLN A 135 -25.72 13.76 1.36
CA GLN A 135 -26.62 14.92 1.28
C GLN A 135 -26.45 15.89 2.45
N THR A 136 -26.34 15.39 3.67
CA THR A 136 -26.15 16.24 4.85
C THR A 136 -24.88 17.11 4.74
N ILE A 137 -23.78 16.54 4.26
CA ILE A 137 -22.51 17.26 4.08
C ILE A 137 -22.64 18.27 2.92
N LEU A 138 -23.29 17.89 1.83
CA LEU A 138 -23.55 18.77 0.69
C LEU A 138 -24.41 19.98 1.08
N ASP A 139 -25.42 19.79 1.92
CA ASP A 139 -26.27 20.88 2.44
C ASP A 139 -25.46 21.82 3.33
N GLN A 140 -24.56 21.29 4.15
CA GLN A 140 -23.64 22.07 4.97
C GLN A 140 -22.67 22.88 4.10
N ILE A 141 -22.12 22.28 3.03
CA ILE A 141 -21.27 23.00 2.05
C ILE A 141 -22.05 24.16 1.41
N GLN A 142 -23.31 23.94 1.03
CA GLN A 142 -24.15 24.98 0.45
C GLN A 142 -24.43 26.13 1.42
N ALA A 143 -24.51 25.85 2.71
CA ALA A 143 -24.76 26.83 3.77
C ALA A 143 -23.54 27.68 4.18
N ILE A 144 -22.34 27.42 3.68
CA ILE A 144 -21.12 28.19 3.96
C ILE A 144 -21.30 29.65 3.50
N ASN A 145 -21.03 30.63 4.40
CA ASN A 145 -21.10 32.04 4.07
C ASN A 145 -19.85 32.82 4.48
N THR A 146 -19.04 32.29 5.38
CA THR A 146 -17.84 32.94 5.91
C THR A 146 -16.61 32.05 5.73
N THR A 147 -15.41 32.62 5.83
CA THR A 147 -14.14 31.86 5.83
C THR A 147 -14.10 30.89 7.02
N GLY A 148 -14.65 31.27 8.19
CA GLY A 148 -14.73 30.38 9.35
C GLY A 148 -15.62 29.15 9.07
N ASP A 149 -16.78 29.31 8.39
CA ASP A 149 -17.63 28.19 7.96
C ASP A 149 -16.88 27.30 6.96
N LEU A 150 -16.15 27.90 6.01
CA LEU A 150 -15.34 27.18 5.04
C LEU A 150 -14.29 26.31 5.73
N LEU A 151 -13.51 26.87 6.66
CA LEU A 151 -12.49 26.12 7.39
C LEU A 151 -13.10 25.01 8.25
N LYS A 152 -14.23 25.30 8.91
CA LYS A 152 -14.97 24.28 9.66
C LYS A 152 -15.35 23.10 8.78
N MET A 153 -15.78 23.36 7.54
CA MET A 153 -16.14 22.29 6.58
C MET A 153 -14.88 21.57 6.08
N VAL A 154 -13.80 22.29 5.75
CA VAL A 154 -12.50 21.66 5.41
C VAL A 154 -12.06 20.68 6.50
N ASN A 155 -12.13 21.07 7.77
CA ASN A 155 -11.76 20.20 8.89
C ASN A 155 -12.67 18.97 9.01
N THR A 156 -13.98 19.13 8.75
CA THR A 156 -14.92 18.00 8.71
C THR A 156 -14.57 17.03 7.59
N LEU A 157 -14.26 17.56 6.41
CA LEU A 157 -13.89 16.75 5.25
C LEU A 157 -12.50 16.07 5.45
N GLN A 158 -11.61 16.72 6.19
CA GLN A 158 -10.33 16.12 6.59
C GLN A 158 -10.56 14.88 7.47
N MET A 159 -11.49 14.96 8.43
CA MET A 159 -11.79 13.86 9.34
C MET A 159 -12.51 12.69 8.67
N ASN A 160 -13.35 12.93 7.67
CA ASN A 160 -14.08 11.86 6.98
C ASN A 160 -13.39 11.31 5.71
N GLY A 161 -12.15 11.73 5.44
CA GLY A 161 -11.29 11.15 4.41
C GLY A 161 -11.36 11.84 3.03
N ALA A 162 -12.17 12.87 2.84
CA ALA A 162 -12.16 13.64 1.58
C ALA A 162 -10.95 14.58 1.48
N ALA A 163 -10.39 15.00 2.62
CA ALA A 163 -9.13 15.71 2.80
C ALA A 163 -8.81 16.80 1.74
N PRO A 164 -9.73 17.74 1.45
CA PRO A 164 -9.46 18.82 0.51
C PRO A 164 -8.45 19.81 1.10
N LEU A 165 -7.82 20.58 0.30
CA LEU A 165 -7.03 21.75 0.59
C LEU A 165 -5.58 21.47 0.98
N TYR A 166 -5.28 20.65 1.98
CA TYR A 166 -3.92 20.35 2.42
C TYR A 166 -3.82 18.92 3.00
N GLY A 167 -2.62 18.35 2.97
CA GLY A 167 -2.33 17.13 3.69
C GLY A 167 -2.08 17.40 5.17
N LEU A 168 -2.73 16.64 6.05
CA LEU A 168 -2.51 16.67 7.50
C LEU A 168 -2.42 15.24 8.00
N TYR A 169 -1.33 14.92 8.69
CA TYR A 169 -1.14 13.59 9.26
C TYR A 169 -0.28 13.64 10.53
N ILE A 170 -0.38 12.61 11.33
CA ILE A 170 0.49 12.38 12.47
C ILE A 170 1.54 11.35 12.05
N GLY A 171 2.81 11.66 12.28
CA GLY A 171 3.93 10.78 11.96
C GLY A 171 5.08 10.96 12.95
N GLN A 172 6.07 10.08 12.87
CA GLN A 172 7.27 10.21 13.67
C GLN A 172 8.04 11.47 13.30
N ASP A 173 8.56 12.19 14.29
CA ASP A 173 9.51 13.28 14.05
C ASP A 173 10.81 12.70 13.48
N MET A 174 11.12 13.02 12.22
CA MET A 174 12.30 12.49 11.53
C MET A 174 13.62 12.77 12.26
N LYS A 175 13.68 13.82 13.12
CA LYS A 175 14.87 14.14 13.94
C LYS A 175 14.79 13.61 15.38
N ASN A 176 13.64 13.06 15.76
CA ASN A 176 13.42 12.39 17.05
C ASN A 176 12.39 11.27 16.88
N SER A 177 12.84 10.14 16.41
CA SER A 177 12.01 8.98 16.03
C SER A 177 11.20 8.36 17.17
N GLU A 178 11.38 8.84 18.42
CA GLU A 178 10.61 8.39 19.59
C GLU A 178 9.30 9.17 19.80
N LYS A 179 9.09 10.26 19.05
CA LYS A 179 7.94 11.16 19.21
C LYS A 179 7.11 11.23 17.96
N ASN A 180 5.79 11.26 18.14
CA ASN A 180 4.84 11.58 17.09
C ASN A 180 4.63 13.09 16.99
N PHE A 181 4.54 13.60 15.77
CA PHE A 181 4.37 15.01 15.46
C PHE A 181 3.25 15.21 14.44
N LEU A 182 2.70 16.44 14.44
CA LEU A 182 1.76 16.89 13.43
C LEU A 182 2.53 17.36 12.20
N TYR A 183 2.14 16.88 11.02
CA TYR A 183 2.68 17.28 9.73
C TYR A 183 1.62 17.99 8.89
N LEU A 184 2.07 19.06 8.21
CA LEU A 184 1.32 19.75 7.17
C LEU A 184 2.06 19.64 5.85
N SER A 185 1.37 19.25 4.79
CA SER A 185 1.93 19.11 3.45
C SER A 185 1.04 19.74 2.39
N GLN A 186 1.61 19.98 1.20
CA GLN A 186 0.84 20.36 0.03
C GLN A 186 -0.20 19.32 -0.31
N GLY A 187 -1.36 19.77 -0.84
CA GLY A 187 -2.48 18.93 -1.20
C GLY A 187 -3.55 19.70 -1.95
N GLY A 188 -4.74 19.12 -2.08
CA GLY A 188 -5.92 19.80 -2.60
C GLY A 188 -6.02 19.90 -4.12
N LEU A 189 -5.28 19.08 -4.86
CA LEU A 189 -5.37 19.00 -6.32
C LEU A 189 -6.22 17.79 -6.72
N GLY A 190 -7.00 17.94 -7.78
CA GLY A 190 -7.73 16.82 -8.38
C GLY A 190 -6.89 16.03 -9.39
N LEU A 191 -5.84 16.60 -9.96
CA LEU A 191 -4.81 15.92 -10.74
C LEU A 191 -3.65 15.50 -9.81
N PRO A 192 -2.87 14.47 -10.18
CA PRO A 192 -1.89 13.83 -9.27
C PRO A 192 -0.83 14.78 -8.70
N ASP A 193 -0.35 15.72 -9.49
CA ASP A 193 0.67 16.68 -9.08
C ASP A 193 0.60 17.98 -9.90
N ARG A 194 1.45 18.96 -9.54
CA ARG A 194 1.51 20.26 -10.16
C ARG A 194 1.82 20.24 -11.65
N ASP A 195 2.63 19.31 -12.12
CA ASP A 195 3.11 19.31 -13.49
C ASP A 195 1.98 19.06 -14.49
N TYR A 196 0.93 18.33 -14.09
CA TYR A 196 -0.30 18.18 -14.89
C TYR A 196 -1.01 19.52 -15.17
N TYR A 197 -0.85 20.54 -14.34
CA TYR A 197 -1.44 21.88 -14.55
C TYR A 197 -0.59 22.79 -15.44
N PHE A 198 0.71 22.52 -15.59
CA PHE A 198 1.66 23.44 -16.22
C PHE A 198 2.37 22.88 -17.46
N ASN A 199 2.56 21.59 -17.56
CA ASN A 199 3.20 20.97 -18.72
C ASN A 199 2.40 21.22 -20.00
N THR A 200 3.10 21.46 -21.12
CA THR A 200 2.49 21.87 -22.39
C THR A 200 2.54 20.79 -23.46
N ASP A 201 3.04 19.62 -23.14
CA ASP A 201 3.01 18.48 -24.05
C ASP A 201 1.58 18.04 -24.38
N PRO A 202 1.34 17.43 -25.55
CA PRO A 202 0.01 17.05 -26.02
C PRO A 202 -0.72 16.09 -25.07
N GLU A 203 -0.02 15.13 -24.50
CA GLU A 203 -0.61 14.12 -23.60
C GLU A 203 -1.15 14.77 -22.31
N THR A 204 -0.34 15.60 -21.67
CA THR A 204 -0.79 16.35 -20.47
C THR A 204 -1.95 17.32 -20.80
N ALA A 205 -1.96 17.92 -22.00
CA ALA A 205 -3.06 18.77 -22.43
C ALA A 205 -4.37 17.99 -22.64
N GLU A 206 -4.32 16.79 -23.18
CA GLU A 206 -5.46 15.89 -23.30
C GLU A 206 -6.00 15.46 -21.93
N ILE A 207 -5.11 15.11 -20.97
CA ILE A 207 -5.48 14.78 -19.60
C ILE A 207 -6.22 15.94 -18.93
N ARG A 208 -5.72 17.18 -19.05
CA ARG A 208 -6.43 18.36 -18.52
C ARG A 208 -7.80 18.57 -19.14
N SER A 209 -7.93 18.34 -20.46
CA SER A 209 -9.24 18.44 -21.13
C SER A 209 -10.21 17.36 -20.65
N ALA A 210 -9.71 16.13 -20.43
CA ALA A 210 -10.51 15.05 -19.87
C ALA A 210 -10.92 15.34 -18.42
N TYR A 211 -10.01 15.91 -17.61
CA TYR A 211 -10.31 16.33 -16.24
C TYR A 211 -11.41 17.39 -16.19
N GLU A 212 -11.35 18.41 -17.06
CA GLU A 212 -12.41 19.41 -17.12
C GLU A 212 -13.78 18.78 -17.43
N LYS A 213 -13.83 17.82 -18.37
CA LYS A 213 -15.06 17.08 -18.69
C LYS A 213 -15.56 16.24 -17.50
N TYR A 214 -14.65 15.59 -16.77
CA TYR A 214 -14.97 14.84 -15.57
C TYR A 214 -15.60 15.76 -14.50
N VAL A 215 -14.97 16.90 -14.21
CA VAL A 215 -15.47 17.88 -13.22
C VAL A 215 -16.86 18.39 -13.62
N GLN A 216 -17.06 18.75 -14.90
CA GLN A 216 -18.38 19.12 -15.43
C GLN A 216 -19.42 18.02 -15.21
N LYS A 217 -19.03 16.77 -15.50
CA LYS A 217 -19.92 15.60 -15.33
C LYS A 217 -20.33 15.40 -13.87
N VAL A 218 -19.39 15.51 -12.93
CA VAL A 218 -19.69 15.43 -11.48
C VAL A 218 -20.70 16.51 -11.06
N PHE A 219 -20.55 17.76 -11.52
CA PHE A 219 -21.49 18.81 -11.20
C PHE A 219 -22.87 18.57 -11.82
N GLN A 220 -22.94 18.07 -13.05
CA GLN A 220 -24.22 17.71 -13.69
C GLN A 220 -24.93 16.58 -12.93
N LEU A 221 -24.20 15.50 -12.62
CA LEU A 221 -24.75 14.37 -11.85
C LEU A 221 -25.25 14.78 -10.47
N SER A 222 -24.63 15.81 -9.88
CA SER A 222 -25.02 16.36 -8.59
C SER A 222 -26.03 17.53 -8.69
N GLY A 223 -26.72 17.69 -9.85
CA GLY A 223 -27.90 18.55 -10.01
C GLY A 223 -27.65 19.96 -10.57
N SER A 224 -26.45 20.28 -11.05
CA SER A 224 -26.20 21.54 -11.75
C SER A 224 -26.63 21.44 -13.22
N ASP A 225 -27.24 22.50 -13.77
CA ASP A 225 -27.44 22.57 -15.22
C ASP A 225 -26.10 22.66 -15.97
N SER A 226 -26.11 22.36 -17.27
CA SER A 226 -24.90 22.26 -18.08
C SER A 226 -24.08 23.54 -18.14
N VAL A 227 -24.71 24.71 -18.19
CA VAL A 227 -24.01 26.00 -18.27
C VAL A 227 -23.30 26.30 -16.95
N LYS A 228 -24.02 26.10 -15.83
CA LYS A 228 -23.49 26.27 -14.48
C LYS A 228 -22.36 25.29 -14.20
N ALA A 229 -22.50 24.03 -14.60
CA ALA A 229 -21.48 23.00 -14.44
C ALA A 229 -20.17 23.34 -15.14
N VAL A 230 -20.25 23.86 -16.38
CA VAL A 230 -19.06 24.35 -17.12
C VAL A 230 -18.38 25.50 -16.40
N GLN A 231 -19.14 26.47 -15.90
CA GLN A 231 -18.56 27.62 -15.20
C GLN A 231 -17.93 27.20 -13.86
N MET A 232 -18.60 26.31 -13.10
CA MET A 232 -18.06 25.77 -11.84
C MET A 232 -16.77 25.00 -12.08
N ALA A 233 -16.72 24.16 -13.11
CA ALA A 233 -15.51 23.40 -13.46
C ALA A 233 -14.32 24.33 -13.78
N LYS A 234 -14.54 25.35 -14.60
CA LYS A 234 -13.49 26.35 -14.91
C LYS A 234 -12.97 27.05 -13.67
N ASN A 235 -13.86 27.45 -12.77
CA ASN A 235 -13.49 28.16 -11.55
C ASN A 235 -12.67 27.26 -10.61
N VAL A 236 -13.08 25.98 -10.44
CA VAL A 236 -12.37 25.01 -9.59
C VAL A 236 -11.00 24.69 -10.16
N ILE A 237 -10.90 24.40 -11.46
CA ILE A 237 -9.59 24.10 -12.10
C ILE A 237 -8.66 25.31 -12.05
N ALA A 238 -9.18 26.53 -12.18
CA ALA A 238 -8.39 27.75 -12.00
C ALA A 238 -7.87 27.87 -10.55
N LEU A 239 -8.69 27.56 -9.54
CA LEU A 239 -8.28 27.53 -8.14
C LEU A 239 -7.20 26.46 -7.90
N GLU A 240 -7.40 25.24 -8.37
CA GLU A 240 -6.40 24.17 -8.25
C GLU A 240 -5.08 24.54 -8.94
N LYS A 241 -5.12 25.18 -10.11
CA LYS A 241 -3.93 25.67 -10.79
C LYS A 241 -3.18 26.74 -9.99
N GLU A 242 -3.92 27.64 -9.33
CA GLU A 242 -3.33 28.62 -8.41
C GLU A 242 -2.67 27.94 -7.21
N MET A 243 -3.28 26.91 -6.62
CA MET A 243 -2.68 26.10 -5.56
C MET A 243 -1.44 25.37 -6.06
N ALA A 244 -1.52 24.70 -7.20
CA ALA A 244 -0.44 23.97 -7.84
C ALA A 244 0.80 24.86 -8.14
N SER A 245 0.61 26.17 -8.34
CA SER A 245 1.72 27.10 -8.59
C SER A 245 2.73 27.18 -7.45
N SER A 246 2.31 26.84 -6.23
CA SER A 246 3.14 26.83 -5.02
C SER A 246 3.54 25.42 -4.56
N HIS A 247 3.10 24.38 -5.26
CA HIS A 247 3.54 23.01 -4.99
C HIS A 247 4.98 22.79 -5.45
N LYS A 248 5.73 22.02 -4.72
CA LYS A 248 6.99 21.43 -5.16
C LYS A 248 6.73 20.29 -6.14
N LYS A 249 7.70 20.03 -7.03
CA LYS A 249 7.69 18.86 -7.91
C LYS A 249 7.92 17.56 -7.13
N LEU A 250 7.48 16.44 -7.68
CA LEU A 250 7.63 15.12 -7.02
C LEU A 250 9.09 14.82 -6.62
N ALA A 251 10.05 15.15 -7.49
CA ALA A 251 11.48 14.95 -7.19
C ALA A 251 11.95 15.77 -5.96
N GLU A 252 11.43 16.99 -5.77
CA GLU A 252 11.78 17.85 -4.63
C GLU A 252 11.14 17.36 -3.30
N LEU A 253 10.06 16.57 -3.38
CA LEU A 253 9.41 15.98 -2.20
C LEU A 253 10.22 14.82 -1.60
N ARG A 254 11.15 14.24 -2.36
CA ARG A 254 12.02 13.15 -1.89
C ARG A 254 13.11 13.60 -0.92
N ASP A 255 13.45 14.90 -0.87
CA ASP A 255 14.47 15.42 0.05
C ASP A 255 13.88 15.61 1.47
N PRO A 256 14.20 14.73 2.44
CA PRO A 256 13.65 14.82 3.77
C PRO A 256 14.15 16.04 4.56
N TYR A 257 15.35 16.55 4.25
CA TYR A 257 15.87 17.77 4.89
C TYR A 257 15.15 19.02 4.41
N ALA A 258 14.94 19.14 3.10
CA ALA A 258 14.25 20.29 2.49
C ALA A 258 12.75 20.35 2.87
N ASN A 259 12.16 19.20 3.23
CA ASN A 259 10.75 19.08 3.62
C ASN A 259 10.54 19.02 5.15
N TYR A 260 11.60 19.17 5.95
CA TYR A 260 11.52 19.22 7.42
C TYR A 260 11.61 20.66 7.92
N ASN A 261 10.50 21.37 7.98
CA ASN A 261 10.42 22.75 8.50
C ASN A 261 9.61 22.77 9.79
N LYS A 262 10.23 22.40 10.91
CA LYS A 262 9.60 22.43 12.23
C LYS A 262 9.39 23.86 12.70
N ARG A 263 8.16 24.22 13.08
CA ARG A 263 7.73 25.54 13.52
C ARG A 263 6.88 25.42 14.79
N SER A 264 6.92 26.47 15.63
CA SER A 264 5.92 26.60 16.70
C SER A 264 4.53 26.84 16.12
N LEU A 265 3.48 26.56 16.87
CA LEU A 265 2.11 26.87 16.46
C LEU A 265 1.93 28.38 16.26
N ASN A 266 2.59 29.21 17.07
CA ASN A 266 2.58 30.67 16.90
C ASN A 266 3.20 31.08 15.56
N ASP A 267 4.33 30.49 15.14
CA ASP A 267 4.94 30.76 13.84
C ASP A 267 4.03 30.33 12.70
N LEU A 268 3.31 29.21 12.83
CA LEU A 268 2.33 28.77 11.84
C LEU A 268 1.15 29.76 11.76
N MET A 269 0.65 30.27 12.88
CA MET A 269 -0.41 31.29 12.91
C MET A 269 0.06 32.61 12.27
N MET A 270 1.30 33.02 12.47
CA MET A 270 1.86 34.19 11.77
C MET A 270 2.05 33.94 10.27
N LEU A 271 2.41 32.72 9.87
CA LEU A 271 2.60 32.33 8.48
C LEU A 271 1.29 32.35 7.68
N ALA A 272 0.20 31.92 8.31
CA ALA A 272 -1.11 31.76 7.66
C ALA A 272 -2.25 32.10 8.66
N PRO A 273 -2.45 33.38 8.97
CA PRO A 273 -3.44 33.81 9.96
C PRO A 273 -4.89 33.54 9.55
N ALA A 274 -5.21 33.59 8.24
CA ALA A 274 -6.56 33.33 7.74
C ALA A 274 -7.00 31.86 7.90
N MET A 275 -6.07 30.95 8.20
CA MET A 275 -6.37 29.53 8.41
C MET A 275 -6.94 29.21 9.82
N GLU A 276 -6.96 30.18 10.73
CA GLU A 276 -7.51 30.03 12.08
C GLU A 276 -7.05 28.73 12.78
N TRP A 277 -5.74 28.44 12.76
CA TRP A 277 -5.17 27.16 13.14
C TRP A 277 -5.60 26.65 14.52
N ASN A 278 -5.70 27.54 15.52
CA ASN A 278 -6.17 27.13 16.84
C ASN A 278 -7.62 26.60 16.81
N THR A 279 -8.51 27.29 16.11
CA THR A 279 -9.91 26.85 15.92
C THR A 279 -9.97 25.56 15.14
N SER A 280 -9.21 25.46 14.05
CA SER A 280 -9.16 24.27 13.19
C SER A 280 -8.64 23.05 13.92
N LEU A 281 -7.52 23.15 14.63
CA LEU A 281 -6.94 22.04 15.39
C LEU A 281 -7.86 21.61 16.54
N ASN A 282 -8.47 22.56 17.27
CA ASN A 282 -9.41 22.24 18.34
C ASN A 282 -10.64 21.48 17.81
N GLN A 283 -11.20 21.86 16.65
CA GLN A 283 -12.32 21.13 16.03
C GLN A 283 -11.92 19.68 15.71
N MET A 284 -10.71 19.48 15.21
CA MET A 284 -10.18 18.15 14.91
C MET A 284 -9.68 17.39 16.16
N GLN A 285 -9.75 18.02 17.35
CA GLN A 285 -9.25 17.50 18.63
C GLN A 285 -7.75 17.19 18.61
N LEU A 286 -6.99 18.03 17.88
CA LEU A 286 -5.53 17.97 17.82
C LEU A 286 -4.94 19.04 18.73
N SER A 287 -4.08 18.64 19.66
CA SER A 287 -3.34 19.56 20.53
C SER A 287 -1.86 19.49 20.15
N ALA A 288 -1.31 20.58 19.61
CA ALA A 288 0.07 20.64 19.16
C ALA A 288 0.70 21.98 19.54
N ASP A 289 1.89 21.96 20.13
CA ASP A 289 2.68 23.17 20.39
C ASP A 289 3.53 23.56 19.17
N SER A 290 3.78 22.61 18.29
CA SER A 290 4.58 22.77 17.08
C SER A 290 4.16 21.80 15.99
N VAL A 291 4.54 22.11 14.76
CA VAL A 291 4.16 21.37 13.54
C VAL A 291 5.38 21.28 12.62
N ILE A 292 5.46 20.22 11.85
CA ILE A 292 6.43 20.08 10.76
C ILE A 292 5.71 20.42 9.45
N ILE A 293 6.19 21.46 8.77
CA ILE A 293 5.60 21.95 7.53
C ILE A 293 6.48 21.50 6.37
N GLY A 294 5.96 20.65 5.50
CA GLY A 294 6.71 20.18 4.34
C GLY A 294 6.99 21.32 3.34
N GLN A 295 5.98 22.12 3.03
CA GLN A 295 6.03 23.16 2.02
C GLN A 295 5.46 24.50 2.55
N PRO A 296 6.28 25.33 3.20
CA PRO A 296 5.81 26.61 3.81
C PRO A 296 5.22 27.59 2.79
N ASP A 297 5.71 27.61 1.55
CA ASP A 297 5.20 28.54 0.52
C ASP A 297 3.81 28.15 0.05
N PHE A 298 3.48 26.84 0.04
CA PHE A 298 2.12 26.38 -0.19
C PHE A 298 1.17 26.87 0.92
N VAL A 299 1.56 26.80 2.18
CA VAL A 299 0.74 27.28 3.30
C VAL A 299 0.46 28.79 3.18
N LYS A 300 1.46 29.60 2.81
CA LYS A 300 1.28 31.04 2.50
C LYS A 300 0.30 31.25 1.33
N LYS A 301 0.44 30.46 0.26
CA LYS A 301 -0.44 30.57 -0.92
C LYS A 301 -1.89 30.32 -0.55
N ILE A 302 -2.19 29.25 0.18
CA ILE A 302 -3.55 28.95 0.64
C ILE A 302 -4.11 30.08 1.50
N ASN A 303 -3.32 30.63 2.44
CA ASN A 303 -3.73 31.78 3.24
C ASN A 303 -4.18 32.98 2.38
N GLY A 304 -3.46 33.27 1.29
CA GLY A 304 -3.82 34.34 0.36
C GLY A 304 -5.10 34.01 -0.42
N LEU A 305 -5.27 32.78 -0.88
CA LEU A 305 -6.44 32.33 -1.64
C LEU A 305 -7.73 32.40 -0.83
N LEU A 306 -7.70 32.18 0.48
CA LEU A 306 -8.88 32.31 1.36
C LEU A 306 -9.48 33.72 1.33
N SER A 307 -8.68 34.74 1.07
CA SER A 307 -9.11 36.15 1.02
C SER A 307 -9.51 36.60 -0.37
N THR A 308 -9.04 35.94 -1.43
CA THR A 308 -9.16 36.44 -2.82
C THR A 308 -10.13 35.64 -3.67
N VAL A 309 -10.35 34.36 -3.33
CA VAL A 309 -11.23 33.48 -4.11
C VAL A 309 -12.68 33.62 -3.66
N PRO A 310 -13.64 33.79 -4.59
CA PRO A 310 -15.07 33.88 -4.25
C PRO A 310 -15.58 32.64 -3.50
N MET A 311 -16.46 32.85 -2.54
CA MET A 311 -17.02 31.76 -1.70
C MET A 311 -17.74 30.68 -2.53
N ASP A 312 -18.42 31.06 -3.61
CA ASP A 312 -19.08 30.08 -4.49
C ASP A 312 -18.07 29.14 -5.20
N THR A 313 -16.84 29.62 -5.47
CA THR A 313 -15.76 28.76 -6.00
C THR A 313 -15.31 27.76 -4.93
N TRP A 314 -15.16 28.19 -3.68
CA TRP A 314 -14.83 27.31 -2.58
C TRP A 314 -15.91 26.24 -2.33
N LYS A 315 -17.20 26.62 -2.38
CA LYS A 315 -18.30 25.65 -2.28
C LYS A 315 -18.24 24.61 -3.40
N ALA A 316 -18.01 25.06 -4.64
CA ALA A 316 -17.88 24.16 -5.78
C ALA A 316 -16.66 23.22 -5.61
N TYR A 317 -15.53 23.75 -5.16
CA TYR A 317 -14.31 23.00 -4.89
C TYR A 317 -14.54 21.91 -3.82
N LEU A 318 -15.12 22.26 -2.66
CA LEU A 318 -15.42 21.27 -1.61
C LEU A 318 -16.42 20.21 -2.07
N ARG A 319 -17.45 20.63 -2.85
CA ARG A 319 -18.44 19.71 -3.42
C ARG A 319 -17.79 18.71 -4.38
N LEU A 320 -16.90 19.16 -5.25
CA LEU A 320 -16.16 18.29 -6.17
C LEU A 320 -15.33 17.27 -5.38
N HIS A 321 -14.48 17.75 -4.45
CA HIS A 321 -13.58 16.88 -3.70
C HIS A 321 -14.33 15.87 -2.82
N LEU A 322 -15.44 16.27 -2.20
CA LEU A 322 -16.30 15.34 -1.46
C LEU A 322 -16.84 14.24 -2.37
N ILE A 323 -17.47 14.61 -3.50
CA ILE A 323 -18.08 13.62 -4.40
C ILE A 323 -17.00 12.73 -5.01
N ALA A 324 -15.87 13.29 -5.45
CA ALA A 324 -14.76 12.53 -6.02
C ALA A 324 -14.21 11.48 -5.04
N ALA A 325 -14.02 11.85 -3.76
CA ALA A 325 -13.51 10.95 -2.73
C ALA A 325 -14.44 9.76 -2.44
N PHE A 326 -15.73 9.91 -2.67
CA PHE A 326 -16.71 8.85 -2.38
C PHE A 326 -17.36 8.26 -3.63
N SER A 327 -16.96 8.64 -4.84
CA SER A 327 -17.59 8.19 -6.10
C SER A 327 -17.70 6.67 -6.24
N ASP A 328 -16.67 5.92 -5.82
CA ASP A 328 -16.61 4.46 -5.91
C ASP A 328 -17.62 3.75 -4.98
N TYR A 329 -18.18 4.50 -4.02
CA TYR A 329 -19.14 4.01 -3.02
C TYR A 329 -20.57 4.51 -3.26
N LEU A 330 -20.78 5.25 -4.37
CA LEU A 330 -22.08 5.81 -4.79
C LEU A 330 -22.68 5.01 -5.94
N SER A 331 -23.83 5.51 -6.48
CA SER A 331 -24.50 4.88 -7.63
C SER A 331 -23.63 4.90 -8.90
N ALA A 332 -23.94 3.99 -9.83
CA ALA A 332 -23.16 3.73 -11.04
C ALA A 332 -22.80 4.98 -11.86
N PRO A 333 -23.65 6.04 -12.00
CA PRO A 333 -23.24 7.22 -12.74
C PRO A 333 -22.03 7.95 -12.17
N PHE A 334 -21.85 8.00 -10.84
CA PHE A 334 -20.70 8.61 -10.17
C PHE A 334 -19.48 7.70 -10.26
N ASP A 335 -19.64 6.42 -9.94
CA ASP A 335 -18.60 5.39 -10.04
C ASP A 335 -18.04 5.32 -11.48
N GLN A 336 -18.91 5.30 -12.50
CA GLN A 336 -18.50 5.28 -13.89
C GLN A 336 -17.77 6.56 -14.32
N ALA A 337 -18.26 7.73 -13.90
CA ALA A 337 -17.59 9.00 -14.24
C ALA A 337 -16.19 9.07 -13.62
N HIS A 338 -16.03 8.58 -12.38
CA HIS A 338 -14.75 8.49 -11.70
C HIS A 338 -13.80 7.51 -12.43
N PHE A 339 -14.27 6.32 -12.78
CA PHE A 339 -13.50 5.34 -13.53
C PHE A 339 -13.10 5.84 -14.93
N ASP A 340 -13.98 6.51 -15.65
CA ASP A 340 -13.69 7.01 -17.00
C ASP A 340 -12.53 8.00 -17.01
N PHE A 341 -12.38 8.80 -15.95
CA PHE A 341 -11.24 9.68 -15.81
C PHE A 341 -10.05 8.99 -15.14
N TYR A 342 -10.15 8.59 -13.87
CA TYR A 342 -8.99 8.08 -13.11
C TYR A 342 -8.57 6.67 -13.50
N GLY A 343 -9.51 5.82 -13.91
CA GLY A 343 -9.21 4.44 -14.37
C GLY A 343 -8.78 4.41 -15.82
N ARG A 344 -9.63 4.92 -16.72
CA ARG A 344 -9.41 4.80 -18.17
C ARG A 344 -8.41 5.81 -18.70
N THR A 345 -8.62 7.09 -18.42
CA THR A 345 -7.74 8.16 -18.96
C THR A 345 -6.38 8.19 -18.27
N MET A 346 -6.35 8.13 -16.93
CA MET A 346 -5.11 8.27 -16.19
C MET A 346 -4.27 6.98 -16.11
N ARG A 347 -4.92 5.82 -15.96
CA ARG A 347 -4.22 4.54 -15.77
C ARG A 347 -4.24 3.62 -16.99
N GLY A 348 -5.03 3.93 -18.03
CA GLY A 348 -5.13 3.12 -19.24
C GLY A 348 -5.95 1.84 -19.12
N SER A 349 -6.67 1.60 -18.03
CA SER A 349 -7.54 0.44 -17.86
C SER A 349 -8.74 0.54 -18.81
N LYS A 350 -9.05 -0.54 -19.54
CA LYS A 350 -10.16 -0.56 -20.50
C LYS A 350 -11.50 -0.81 -19.82
N GLU A 351 -11.49 -1.59 -18.77
CA GLU A 351 -12.66 -1.98 -17.98
C GLU A 351 -12.41 -1.78 -16.49
N GLN A 352 -13.46 -1.56 -15.73
CA GLN A 352 -13.39 -1.48 -14.28
C GLN A 352 -13.20 -2.87 -13.68
N ARG A 353 -12.43 -2.98 -12.59
CA ARG A 353 -12.31 -4.22 -11.84
C ARG A 353 -13.69 -4.69 -11.36
N PRO A 354 -13.93 -6.01 -11.29
CA PRO A 354 -15.18 -6.56 -10.74
C PRO A 354 -15.51 -5.95 -9.37
N ARG A 355 -16.80 -5.68 -9.13
CA ARG A 355 -17.25 -5.03 -7.88
C ARG A 355 -16.69 -5.69 -6.63
N TRP A 356 -16.72 -7.03 -6.56
CA TRP A 356 -16.23 -7.74 -5.40
C TRP A 356 -14.75 -7.44 -5.08
N LYS A 357 -13.86 -7.25 -6.08
CA LYS A 357 -12.46 -6.85 -5.84
C LYS A 357 -12.40 -5.45 -5.25
N ARG A 358 -13.15 -4.49 -5.80
CA ARG A 358 -13.21 -3.11 -5.32
C ARG A 358 -13.78 -3.01 -3.89
N VAL A 359 -14.75 -3.85 -3.57
CA VAL A 359 -15.31 -3.94 -2.20
C VAL A 359 -14.29 -4.53 -1.23
N LEU A 360 -13.50 -5.51 -1.64
CA LEU A 360 -12.42 -6.06 -0.81
C LEU A 360 -11.28 -5.06 -0.60
N GLU A 361 -10.92 -4.26 -1.60
CA GLU A 361 -9.94 -3.17 -1.45
C GLU A 361 -10.44 -2.14 -0.42
N ALA A 362 -11.68 -1.68 -0.53
CA ALA A 362 -12.26 -0.76 0.45
C ALA A 362 -12.41 -1.38 1.85
N GLN A 363 -12.68 -2.68 1.94
CA GLN A 363 -12.73 -3.42 3.21
C GLN A 363 -11.34 -3.54 3.86
N GLU A 364 -10.30 -3.74 3.05
CA GLU A 364 -8.91 -3.73 3.49
C GLU A 364 -8.55 -2.39 4.13
N ASP A 365 -8.86 -1.29 3.45
CA ASP A 365 -8.60 0.07 3.96
C ASP A 365 -9.38 0.37 5.25
N ALA A 366 -10.64 -0.10 5.33
CA ALA A 366 -11.53 0.17 6.47
C ALA A 366 -11.26 -0.71 7.70
N LEU A 367 -11.01 -2.00 7.51
CA LEU A 367 -11.05 -3.05 8.53
C LEU A 367 -9.88 -4.04 8.43
N GLY A 368 -8.76 -3.60 7.86
CA GLY A 368 -7.66 -4.49 7.47
C GLY A 368 -7.13 -5.39 8.59
N ASP A 369 -6.95 -4.87 9.80
CA ASP A 369 -6.50 -5.69 10.95
C ASP A 369 -7.57 -6.71 11.39
N ALA A 370 -8.86 -6.36 11.32
CA ALA A 370 -9.93 -7.32 11.63
C ALA A 370 -9.97 -8.46 10.60
N LEU A 371 -9.80 -8.12 9.33
CA LEU A 371 -9.67 -9.08 8.23
C LEU A 371 -8.40 -9.93 8.40
N GLY A 372 -7.28 -9.30 8.79
CA GLY A 372 -6.00 -9.95 9.06
C GLY A 372 -6.07 -11.04 10.10
N GLN A 373 -6.81 -10.81 11.20
CA GLN A 373 -7.02 -11.84 12.23
C GLN A 373 -7.72 -13.10 11.67
N LEU A 374 -8.69 -12.93 10.77
CA LEU A 374 -9.35 -14.05 10.12
C LEU A 374 -8.44 -14.73 9.09
N PHE A 375 -7.68 -13.94 8.34
CA PHE A 375 -6.76 -14.42 7.31
C PHE A 375 -5.64 -15.31 7.88
N ILE A 376 -4.94 -14.88 8.94
CA ILE A 376 -3.83 -15.64 9.51
C ILE A 376 -4.30 -16.95 10.12
N LYS A 377 -5.49 -16.97 10.70
CA LYS A 377 -6.08 -18.18 11.29
C LYS A 377 -6.26 -19.30 10.26
N GLU A 378 -6.57 -18.94 9.01
CA GLU A 378 -6.85 -19.89 7.93
C GLU A 378 -5.61 -20.19 7.07
N TYR A 379 -4.77 -19.16 6.79
CA TYR A 379 -3.75 -19.27 5.74
C TYR A 379 -2.29 -19.12 6.21
N PHE A 380 -2.02 -18.74 7.46
CA PHE A 380 -0.65 -18.51 7.90
C PHE A 380 -0.38 -19.06 9.32
N PRO A 381 -0.21 -20.38 9.47
CA PRO A 381 0.05 -21.01 10.76
C PRO A 381 1.42 -20.62 11.32
N GLU A 382 1.59 -20.76 12.65
CA GLU A 382 2.81 -20.40 13.37
C GLU A 382 4.08 -21.09 12.85
N LYS A 383 3.95 -22.34 12.39
CA LYS A 383 5.07 -23.08 11.77
C LYS A 383 5.61 -22.35 10.54
N THR A 384 4.73 -21.84 9.70
CA THR A 384 5.10 -21.05 8.52
C THR A 384 5.79 -19.74 8.93
N LYS A 385 5.24 -19.04 9.93
CA LYS A 385 5.86 -17.83 10.46
C LYS A 385 7.31 -18.07 10.87
N LYS A 386 7.55 -19.13 11.67
CA LYS A 386 8.89 -19.48 12.13
C LYS A 386 9.85 -19.79 11.00
N ARG A 387 9.41 -20.50 9.96
CA ARG A 387 10.22 -20.80 8.77
C ARG A 387 10.73 -19.53 8.10
N TYR A 388 9.88 -18.53 7.98
CA TYR A 388 10.24 -17.26 7.36
C TYR A 388 11.04 -16.34 8.29
N GLU A 389 10.83 -16.37 9.59
CA GLU A 389 11.72 -15.72 10.57
C GLU A 389 13.16 -16.27 10.44
N ASP A 390 13.32 -17.59 10.36
CA ASP A 390 14.64 -18.22 10.15
C ASP A 390 15.27 -17.83 8.81
N LEU A 391 14.48 -17.69 7.73
CA LEU A 391 14.94 -17.21 6.43
C LEU A 391 15.44 -15.77 6.52
N VAL A 392 14.69 -14.87 7.16
CA VAL A 392 15.09 -13.46 7.35
C VAL A 392 16.43 -13.36 8.06
N GLU A 393 16.64 -14.15 9.13
CA GLU A 393 17.93 -14.14 9.85
C GLU A 393 19.10 -14.57 8.96
N ARG A 394 18.91 -15.57 8.11
CA ARG A 394 19.96 -16.03 7.17
C ARG A 394 20.27 -14.99 6.09
N ILE A 395 19.26 -14.28 5.59
CA ILE A 395 19.47 -13.19 4.62
C ILE A 395 20.20 -12.02 5.29
N VAL A 396 19.86 -11.66 6.52
CA VAL A 396 20.57 -10.64 7.30
C VAL A 396 22.03 -11.02 7.52
N GLU A 397 22.34 -12.29 7.80
CA GLU A 397 23.72 -12.77 7.96
C GLU A 397 24.50 -12.65 6.65
N SER A 398 23.92 -13.08 5.53
CA SER A 398 24.52 -12.92 4.20
C SER A 398 24.78 -11.44 3.88
N TYR A 399 23.83 -10.56 4.25
CA TYR A 399 23.96 -9.11 4.06
C TYR A 399 25.12 -8.54 4.91
N ARG A 400 25.28 -9.02 6.16
CA ARG A 400 26.39 -8.67 7.05
C ARG A 400 27.74 -9.03 6.44
N GLU A 401 27.88 -10.27 5.93
CA GLU A 401 29.10 -10.69 5.24
C GLU A 401 29.42 -9.84 4.02
N HIS A 402 28.39 -9.44 3.27
CA HIS A 402 28.54 -8.58 2.10
C HIS A 402 29.10 -7.21 2.48
N ILE A 403 28.50 -6.54 3.48
CA ILE A 403 28.98 -5.23 3.98
C ILE A 403 30.45 -5.31 4.42
N GLN A 404 30.85 -6.39 5.09
CA GLN A 404 32.25 -6.58 5.52
C GLN A 404 33.22 -6.67 4.36
N LYS A 405 32.81 -7.26 3.23
CA LYS A 405 33.66 -7.54 2.07
C LYS A 405 33.69 -6.42 1.01
N ILE A 406 32.76 -5.48 1.07
CA ILE A 406 32.70 -4.34 0.13
C ILE A 406 34.01 -3.54 0.20
N ASP A 407 34.59 -3.20 -0.95
CA ASP A 407 35.87 -2.48 -1.08
C ASP A 407 35.73 -0.96 -1.29
N TRP A 408 34.54 -0.51 -1.75
CA TRP A 408 34.26 0.90 -2.02
C TRP A 408 33.74 1.69 -0.78
N MET A 409 33.52 1.05 0.35
CA MET A 409 33.03 1.69 1.58
C MET A 409 34.15 1.79 2.60
N SER A 410 34.34 2.96 3.21
CA SER A 410 35.37 3.15 4.27
C SER A 410 35.05 2.29 5.51
N ASP A 411 36.10 1.91 6.26
CA ASP A 411 35.97 1.06 7.45
C ASP A 411 35.09 1.69 8.52
N SER A 412 35.12 3.03 8.64
CA SER A 412 34.24 3.77 9.58
C SER A 412 32.78 3.68 9.15
N THR A 413 32.50 3.78 7.85
CA THR A 413 31.16 3.64 7.30
C THR A 413 30.66 2.20 7.40
N LYS A 414 31.51 1.18 7.11
CA LYS A 414 31.16 -0.24 7.33
C LYS A 414 30.75 -0.52 8.77
N THR A 415 31.49 0.03 9.74
CA THR A 415 31.18 -0.14 11.18
C THR A 415 29.80 0.41 11.51
N LYS A 416 29.45 1.59 11.00
CA LYS A 416 28.12 2.20 11.19
C LYS A 416 27.03 1.44 10.45
N ALA A 417 27.30 0.98 9.22
CA ALA A 417 26.38 0.15 8.45
C ALA A 417 26.04 -1.15 9.18
N LEU A 418 27.06 -1.83 9.73
CA LEU A 418 26.85 -3.03 10.53
C LEU A 418 26.09 -2.75 11.83
N THR A 419 26.33 -1.60 12.48
CA THR A 419 25.56 -1.16 13.66
C THR A 419 24.10 -0.99 13.29
N LYS A 420 23.81 -0.33 12.16
CA LYS A 420 22.44 -0.13 11.67
C LYS A 420 21.77 -1.44 11.30
N LEU A 421 22.46 -2.33 10.57
CA LEU A 421 21.94 -3.66 10.22
C LEU A 421 21.58 -4.48 11.45
N ASN A 422 22.44 -4.47 12.49
CA ASN A 422 22.19 -5.19 13.74
C ASN A 422 20.99 -4.63 14.53
N ALA A 423 20.66 -3.37 14.33
CA ALA A 423 19.55 -2.69 14.99
C ALA A 423 18.23 -2.80 14.20
N ILE A 424 18.21 -3.38 13.00
CA ILE A 424 16.99 -3.54 12.21
C ILE A 424 15.98 -4.42 12.95
N THR A 425 14.80 -3.88 13.20
CA THR A 425 13.65 -4.65 13.68
C THR A 425 13.04 -5.44 12.52
N LYS A 426 12.83 -6.73 12.72
CA LYS A 426 12.26 -7.66 11.72
C LYS A 426 10.86 -8.05 12.15
N LYS A 427 9.86 -7.67 11.37
CA LYS A 427 8.45 -7.98 11.58
C LYS A 427 7.98 -8.94 10.50
N VAL A 428 7.63 -10.17 10.87
CA VAL A 428 7.32 -11.26 9.94
C VAL A 428 5.91 -11.79 10.17
N GLY A 429 5.14 -11.90 9.11
CA GLY A 429 3.82 -12.53 9.07
C GLY A 429 2.69 -11.64 9.56
N TYR A 430 2.61 -11.37 10.86
CA TYR A 430 1.51 -10.63 11.46
C TYR A 430 1.89 -9.99 12.81
N PRO A 431 1.18 -8.89 13.21
CA PRO A 431 1.45 -8.19 14.46
C PRO A 431 0.98 -8.98 15.69
N ASN A 432 1.64 -8.73 16.83
CA ASN A 432 1.20 -9.28 18.12
C ASN A 432 0.04 -8.48 18.74
N LYS A 433 -0.18 -7.25 18.29
CA LYS A 433 -1.22 -6.35 18.77
C LYS A 433 -2.05 -5.86 17.59
N TRP A 434 -3.35 -6.04 17.70
CA TRP A 434 -4.32 -5.69 16.66
C TRP A 434 -5.03 -4.37 16.99
N LYS A 435 -5.42 -3.63 15.95
CA LYS A 435 -6.29 -2.46 16.09
C LYS A 435 -7.68 -2.90 16.54
N ASP A 436 -8.28 -2.15 17.46
CA ASP A 436 -9.62 -2.43 18.00
C ASP A 436 -10.68 -1.61 17.28
N TYR A 437 -11.44 -2.26 16.42
CA TYR A 437 -12.56 -1.65 15.68
C TYR A 437 -13.92 -1.82 16.37
N SER A 438 -13.99 -2.39 17.58
CA SER A 438 -15.25 -2.75 18.25
C SER A 438 -16.25 -1.59 18.41
N LYS A 439 -15.73 -0.36 18.46
CA LYS A 439 -16.54 0.88 18.56
C LYS A 439 -16.94 1.47 17.21
N MET A 440 -16.40 0.98 16.10
CA MET A 440 -16.77 1.43 14.77
C MET A 440 -18.14 0.89 14.39
N ASN A 441 -19.04 1.77 13.96
CA ASN A 441 -20.40 1.37 13.60
C ASN A 441 -20.50 0.95 12.13
N ILE A 442 -20.33 -0.32 11.87
CA ILE A 442 -20.49 -0.94 10.55
C ILE A 442 -21.84 -1.65 10.48
N SER A 443 -22.56 -1.46 9.37
CA SER A 443 -23.91 -2.03 9.15
C SER A 443 -24.12 -2.42 7.68
N ARG A 444 -25.16 -3.21 7.44
CA ARG A 444 -25.59 -3.61 6.07
C ARG A 444 -26.34 -2.51 5.31
N SER A 445 -26.70 -1.39 5.97
CA SER A 445 -27.65 -0.43 5.41
C SER A 445 -27.06 0.54 4.40
N SER A 446 -25.75 0.89 4.50
CA SER A 446 -25.13 1.86 3.59
C SER A 446 -23.63 1.62 3.46
N TYR A 447 -23.20 1.31 2.25
CA TYR A 447 -21.78 1.14 1.93
C TYR A 447 -20.96 2.43 2.13
N CYS A 448 -21.44 3.54 1.57
CA CYS A 448 -20.78 4.84 1.71
C CYS A 448 -20.69 5.31 3.18
N ALA A 449 -21.74 5.09 3.97
CA ALA A 449 -21.71 5.45 5.39
C ALA A 449 -20.70 4.59 6.19
N ASN A 450 -20.54 3.32 5.86
CA ASN A 450 -19.50 2.47 6.45
C ASN A 450 -18.09 3.00 6.15
N VAL A 451 -17.84 3.45 4.92
CA VAL A 451 -16.54 4.04 4.53
C VAL A 451 -16.29 5.36 5.28
N ILE A 452 -17.30 6.23 5.39
CA ILE A 452 -17.18 7.46 6.19
C ILE A 452 -16.84 7.13 7.65
N ALA A 453 -17.56 6.19 8.26
CA ALA A 453 -17.30 5.77 9.65
C ALA A 453 -15.89 5.19 9.84
N ALA A 454 -15.39 4.44 8.86
CA ALA A 454 -14.03 3.91 8.86
C ALA A 454 -12.97 5.02 8.77
N ASN A 455 -13.18 6.00 7.89
CA ASN A 455 -12.29 7.15 7.75
C ASN A 455 -12.25 8.01 9.03
N GLU A 456 -13.40 8.27 9.63
CA GLU A 456 -13.49 9.01 10.91
C GLU A 456 -12.79 8.26 12.04
N TRP A 457 -12.97 6.95 12.10
CA TRP A 457 -12.27 6.10 13.07
C TRP A 457 -10.76 6.15 12.84
N SER A 458 -10.30 6.00 11.59
CA SER A 458 -8.89 6.05 11.22
C SER A 458 -8.26 7.40 11.58
N PHE A 459 -8.95 8.50 11.26
CA PHE A 459 -8.50 9.82 11.65
C PHE A 459 -8.34 9.94 13.17
N ARG A 460 -9.31 9.48 13.97
CA ARG A 460 -9.23 9.52 15.44
C ARG A 460 -8.12 8.63 15.97
N TYR A 461 -7.96 7.45 15.40
CA TYR A 461 -6.89 6.53 15.78
C TYR A 461 -5.51 7.17 15.57
N GLU A 462 -5.29 7.82 14.43
CA GLU A 462 -4.04 8.54 14.15
C GLU A 462 -3.89 9.80 15.05
N ALA A 463 -4.95 10.58 15.21
CA ALA A 463 -4.95 11.77 16.07
C ALA A 463 -4.56 11.43 17.53
N ASP A 464 -5.02 10.30 18.03
CA ASP A 464 -4.71 9.81 19.38
C ASP A 464 -3.22 9.48 19.60
N LYS A 465 -2.42 9.36 18.57
CA LYS A 465 -0.96 9.16 18.65
C LYS A 465 -0.21 10.46 18.93
N LEU A 466 -0.80 11.60 18.60
CA LEU A 466 -0.15 12.90 18.80
C LEU A 466 0.25 13.10 20.25
N ASN A 467 1.46 13.57 20.50
CA ASN A 467 2.06 13.74 21.84
C ASN A 467 2.29 12.46 22.65
N LYS A 468 2.06 11.28 22.07
CA LYS A 468 2.42 10.00 22.68
C LYS A 468 3.76 9.49 22.13
N PRO A 469 4.48 8.66 22.90
CA PRO A 469 5.62 7.93 22.37
C PRO A 469 5.20 7.08 21.18
N VAL A 470 6.13 6.88 20.26
CA VAL A 470 5.91 6.01 19.09
C VAL A 470 5.73 4.56 19.54
N ASP A 471 4.66 3.92 19.11
CA ASP A 471 4.45 2.48 19.29
C ASP A 471 5.16 1.71 18.16
N ARG A 472 6.39 1.29 18.40
CA ARG A 472 7.20 0.53 17.43
C ARG A 472 6.67 -0.89 17.18
N THR A 473 5.64 -1.33 17.88
CA THR A 473 4.98 -2.64 17.63
C THR A 473 3.92 -2.56 16.52
N GLU A 474 3.49 -1.36 16.14
CA GLU A 474 2.48 -1.14 15.11
C GLU A 474 3.01 -1.47 13.72
N TRP A 475 2.14 -1.99 12.87
CA TRP A 475 2.41 -2.31 11.47
C TRP A 475 1.70 -1.32 10.55
N GLY A 476 2.39 -0.88 9.49
CA GLY A 476 1.81 -0.03 8.45
C GLY A 476 1.08 -0.81 7.34
N MET A 477 1.25 -2.14 7.30
CA MET A 477 0.53 -3.03 6.38
C MET A 477 -0.11 -4.17 7.15
N THR A 478 -1.21 -4.69 6.63
CA THR A 478 -1.94 -5.82 7.22
C THR A 478 -1.35 -7.15 6.75
N PRO A 479 -1.60 -8.27 7.46
CA PRO A 479 -1.05 -9.58 7.09
C PRO A 479 -1.42 -10.07 5.69
N GLN A 480 -2.60 -9.72 5.18
CA GLN A 480 -3.09 -10.09 3.86
C GLN A 480 -2.61 -9.16 2.74
N THR A 481 -1.90 -8.08 3.05
CA THR A 481 -1.31 -7.20 2.03
C THR A 481 -0.17 -7.92 1.31
N TYR A 482 -0.29 -8.10 -0.01
CA TYR A 482 0.78 -8.66 -0.83
C TYR A 482 1.80 -7.59 -1.18
N ASN A 483 2.56 -7.18 -0.18
CA ASN A 483 3.67 -6.24 -0.27
C ASN A 483 4.55 -6.37 0.97
N ALA A 484 5.69 -5.63 1.00
CA ALA A 484 6.58 -5.47 2.13
C ALA A 484 7.07 -4.02 2.18
N TYR A 485 7.72 -3.61 3.27
CA TYR A 485 8.34 -2.29 3.33
C TYR A 485 9.49 -2.22 4.34
N TYR A 486 10.40 -1.28 4.09
CA TYR A 486 11.34 -0.75 5.07
C TYR A 486 10.84 0.60 5.60
N ASN A 487 10.83 0.79 6.92
CA ASN A 487 10.52 2.07 7.55
C ASN A 487 11.81 2.69 8.14
N PRO A 488 12.35 3.76 7.54
CA PRO A 488 13.61 4.37 8.00
C PRO A 488 13.49 4.98 9.41
N SER A 489 12.33 5.52 9.79
CA SER A 489 12.11 6.12 11.11
C SER A 489 12.03 5.12 12.25
N ASN A 490 11.76 3.85 11.95
CA ASN A 490 11.81 2.75 12.91
C ASN A 490 13.05 1.87 12.76
N ASN A 491 13.79 2.02 11.66
CA ASN A 491 14.82 1.09 11.23
C ASN A 491 14.29 -0.36 11.26
N GLU A 492 13.22 -0.60 10.49
CA GLU A 492 12.51 -1.89 10.49
C GLU A 492 12.16 -2.35 9.08
N ILE A 493 12.15 -3.66 8.88
CA ILE A 493 11.49 -4.31 7.74
C ILE A 493 10.20 -4.97 8.21
N VAL A 494 9.16 -4.87 7.38
CA VAL A 494 7.86 -5.48 7.64
C VAL A 494 7.46 -6.35 6.46
N LEU A 495 7.24 -7.62 6.74
CA LEU A 495 7.00 -8.70 5.79
C LEU A 495 5.66 -9.37 6.11
N PRO A 496 4.53 -8.85 5.60
CA PRO A 496 3.20 -9.42 5.81
C PRO A 496 3.09 -10.87 5.37
N ALA A 497 2.17 -11.63 5.97
CA ALA A 497 1.98 -13.04 5.68
C ALA A 497 1.76 -13.36 4.19
N ALA A 498 1.01 -12.48 3.49
CA ALA A 498 0.68 -12.68 2.09
C ALA A 498 1.89 -12.64 1.15
N ILE A 499 3.01 -11.94 1.53
CA ILE A 499 4.21 -11.86 0.67
C ILE A 499 4.89 -13.22 0.48
N PHE A 500 4.61 -14.16 1.38
CA PHE A 500 5.15 -15.52 1.34
C PHE A 500 4.29 -16.48 0.50
N THR A 501 3.23 -16.00 -0.13
CA THR A 501 2.35 -16.81 -0.99
C THR A 501 3.04 -17.11 -2.33
N ALA A 502 3.23 -18.39 -2.63
CA ALA A 502 3.59 -18.82 -3.98
C ALA A 502 2.33 -19.34 -4.69
N PRO A 503 1.96 -18.77 -5.87
CA PRO A 503 0.70 -19.10 -6.51
C PRO A 503 0.56 -20.58 -6.83
N GLY A 504 -0.55 -21.18 -6.42
CA GLY A 504 -0.84 -22.60 -6.68
C GLY A 504 -0.07 -23.60 -5.80
N TYR A 505 0.68 -23.16 -4.80
CA TYR A 505 1.46 -24.02 -3.90
C TYR A 505 1.08 -23.81 -2.45
N LYS A 506 1.17 -24.91 -1.68
CA LYS A 506 1.20 -24.82 -0.24
C LYS A 506 2.63 -24.57 0.21
N ASP A 507 2.82 -23.75 1.25
CA ASP A 507 4.12 -23.40 1.79
C ASP A 507 4.98 -24.66 2.12
N GLU A 508 4.36 -25.70 2.66
CA GLU A 508 5.02 -26.95 3.04
C GLU A 508 5.55 -27.79 1.86
N ASP A 509 5.05 -27.54 0.64
CA ASP A 509 5.43 -28.25 -0.58
C ASP A 509 6.54 -27.55 -1.37
N ILE A 510 6.94 -26.32 -0.95
CA ILE A 510 7.93 -25.52 -1.67
C ILE A 510 9.33 -25.83 -1.12
N ASP A 511 10.25 -26.09 -2.06
CA ASP A 511 11.68 -26.26 -1.75
C ASP A 511 12.30 -24.97 -1.21
N ASP A 512 13.17 -25.09 -0.19
CA ASP A 512 13.81 -23.95 0.43
C ASP A 512 14.64 -23.10 -0.57
N ALA A 513 15.29 -23.73 -1.56
CA ALA A 513 16.04 -23.00 -2.58
C ALA A 513 15.14 -22.09 -3.43
N VAL A 514 13.92 -22.54 -3.74
CA VAL A 514 12.91 -21.73 -4.43
C VAL A 514 12.51 -20.53 -3.56
N ILE A 515 12.25 -20.76 -2.28
CA ILE A 515 11.89 -19.71 -1.32
C ILE A 515 13.04 -18.69 -1.18
N TYR A 516 14.28 -19.14 -1.10
CA TYR A 516 15.44 -18.23 -1.05
C TYR A 516 15.53 -17.33 -2.29
N GLY A 517 15.25 -17.85 -3.48
CA GLY A 517 15.24 -17.03 -4.70
C GLY A 517 14.01 -16.12 -4.80
N TYR A 518 12.85 -16.67 -4.51
CA TYR A 518 11.57 -15.99 -4.70
C TYR A 518 11.30 -14.90 -3.66
N VAL A 519 11.50 -15.19 -2.38
CA VAL A 519 11.22 -14.25 -1.27
C VAL A 519 12.50 -13.70 -0.65
N GLY A 520 13.52 -14.53 -0.47
CA GLY A 520 14.75 -14.15 0.20
C GLY A 520 15.48 -13.03 -0.51
N ALA A 521 15.86 -13.24 -1.77
CA ALA A 521 16.60 -12.25 -2.54
C ALA A 521 15.70 -11.13 -3.08
N SER A 522 14.53 -11.49 -3.65
CA SER A 522 13.66 -10.52 -4.34
C SER A 522 12.90 -9.59 -3.39
N THR A 523 12.60 -10.01 -2.17
CA THR A 523 11.81 -9.21 -1.22
C THR A 523 12.61 -8.88 0.04
N ILE A 524 13.07 -9.87 0.81
CA ILE A 524 13.75 -9.60 2.08
C ILE A 524 15.05 -8.82 1.85
N GLY A 525 15.86 -9.22 0.85
CA GLY A 525 17.08 -8.50 0.47
C GLY A 525 16.78 -7.09 -0.04
N HIS A 526 15.72 -6.92 -0.83
CA HIS A 526 15.25 -5.62 -1.31
C HIS A 526 14.91 -4.69 -0.14
N GLU A 527 14.07 -5.13 0.81
CA GLU A 527 13.69 -4.30 1.96
C GLU A 527 14.88 -3.94 2.86
N LEU A 528 15.82 -4.88 3.06
CA LEU A 528 17.05 -4.57 3.78
C LEU A 528 17.88 -3.50 3.07
N THR A 529 17.92 -3.53 1.73
CA THR A 529 18.67 -2.56 0.92
C THR A 529 18.14 -1.14 1.10
N HIS A 530 16.83 -0.96 1.29
CA HIS A 530 16.24 0.35 1.58
C HIS A 530 16.81 1.02 2.83
N GLY A 531 17.35 0.28 3.78
CA GLY A 531 18.08 0.85 4.91
C GLY A 531 19.38 1.56 4.52
N PHE A 532 19.91 1.32 3.33
CA PHE A 532 21.23 1.75 2.87
C PHE A 532 21.22 2.48 1.52
N ASP A 533 20.06 2.59 0.86
CA ASP A 533 19.88 3.32 -0.39
C ASP A 533 20.00 4.85 -0.22
N ASP A 534 19.70 5.61 -1.28
CA ASP A 534 19.81 7.08 -1.30
C ASP A 534 18.93 7.78 -0.26
N GLU A 535 17.82 7.19 0.12
CA GLU A 535 16.92 7.70 1.16
C GLU A 535 17.25 7.12 2.54
N GLY A 536 17.31 5.80 2.67
CA GLY A 536 17.51 5.12 3.95
C GLY A 536 18.86 5.40 4.60
N ARG A 537 19.93 5.62 3.80
CA ARG A 537 21.25 6.01 4.32
C ARG A 537 21.24 7.33 5.09
N GLN A 538 20.20 8.15 4.93
CA GLN A 538 20.07 9.43 5.64
C GLN A 538 19.56 9.27 7.07
N PHE A 539 19.18 8.05 7.48
CA PHE A 539 18.68 7.74 8.82
C PHE A 539 19.65 6.85 9.57
N ASP A 540 19.91 7.17 10.85
CA ASP A 540 20.78 6.39 11.71
C ASP A 540 20.12 5.08 12.20
N GLU A 541 20.84 4.31 13.02
CA GLU A 541 20.38 3.02 13.58
C GLU A 541 19.15 3.14 14.49
N LYS A 542 18.81 4.34 14.96
CA LYS A 542 17.65 4.63 15.79
C LYS A 542 16.47 5.17 15.01
N GLY A 543 16.67 5.41 13.70
CA GLY A 543 15.67 5.97 12.81
C GLY A 543 15.59 7.50 12.83
N ASN A 544 16.64 8.19 13.28
CA ASN A 544 16.70 9.65 13.21
C ASN A 544 17.36 10.09 11.92
N LEU A 545 16.79 11.13 11.28
CA LEU A 545 17.39 11.80 10.12
C LEU A 545 18.72 12.41 10.50
N LYS A 546 19.79 11.73 10.17
CA LYS A 546 21.17 12.05 10.53
C LYS A 546 22.13 11.43 9.53
N ASN A 547 22.89 12.26 8.84
CA ASN A 547 23.95 11.78 7.96
C ASN A 547 25.05 11.07 8.78
N TRP A 548 25.31 9.81 8.48
CA TRP A 548 26.29 8.97 9.17
C TRP A 548 27.38 8.41 8.23
N TRP A 549 27.26 8.68 6.92
CA TRP A 549 28.27 8.32 5.93
C TRP A 549 29.44 9.30 5.98
N SER A 550 30.65 8.83 5.62
CA SER A 550 31.79 9.70 5.34
C SER A 550 31.67 10.28 3.92
N GLU A 551 32.41 11.35 3.65
CA GLU A 551 32.45 11.92 2.29
C GLU A 551 33.12 10.97 1.29
N GLU A 552 34.06 10.14 1.77
CA GLU A 552 34.74 9.10 1.00
C GLU A 552 33.76 7.97 0.62
#